data_31afbbdb83b823b98755e3680568f12b
#
_entry.id   31afbbdb83b823b98755e3680568f12b
#
_cell.length_a   1.000
_cell.length_b   1.000
_cell.length_c   1.000
_cell.angle_alpha   90.00
_cell.angle_beta   90.00
_cell.angle_gamma   90.00
#
_symmetry.space_group_name_H-M   'P 1'
#
loop_
_entity.id
_entity.type
_entity.pdbx_description
1 polymer ?
#
loop_
_entity_poly.entity_id
_entity_poly.type
_entity_poly.pdbx_seq_one_letter_code
_entity_poly.pdbx_strand_id
1 'polypeptide(L)'
;MKAYTERTDGTGGFPGNLKIWISYHLEENGAYEVSYKVTTDQDTLVNPTNHSYFNLSGDFTQTIDRHVFQLNTEGIYPIAPDGVPAKTPDANRDVVKHIYNGALLKDIFAEEDEQIQLVSGLDHPFALPAGHDNAGFLYDQNSGRFLLFKTEAPCFVVYTANFVDESVIIGGQPMVQHNGIALEAQALPDAIHSNLKDQVILKVGQTFTSKTRYELVVK
;
A
#
# COMPACT_ATOMS: atom_id res chain seq x y z
N MET A 1 -14.73 -4.90 -13.70
CA MET A 1 -15.56 -5.62 -12.67
C MET A 1 -16.02 -4.59 -11.64
N LYS A 2 -17.25 -4.75 -11.12
CA LYS A 2 -17.75 -3.90 -10.04
C LYS A 2 -18.24 -4.78 -8.91
N ALA A 3 -17.89 -4.44 -7.67
CA ALA A 3 -18.37 -5.07 -6.46
C ALA A 3 -19.13 -4.04 -5.60
N TYR A 4 -20.08 -4.52 -4.84
CA TYR A 4 -20.84 -3.73 -3.89
C TYR A 4 -21.00 -4.50 -2.58
N THR A 5 -20.87 -3.80 -1.46
CA THR A 5 -21.14 -4.35 -0.14
C THR A 5 -21.70 -3.28 0.79
N GLU A 6 -22.37 -3.71 1.84
CA GLU A 6 -22.85 -2.86 2.91
C GLU A 6 -22.26 -3.31 4.25
N ARG A 7 -21.99 -2.35 5.12
CA ARG A 7 -21.64 -2.59 6.51
C ARG A 7 -22.71 -1.91 7.38
N THR A 8 -23.35 -2.67 8.22
CA THR A 8 -24.40 -2.16 9.12
C THR A 8 -23.82 -1.37 10.28
N ASP A 9 -24.59 -0.42 10.78
CA ASP A 9 -24.29 0.37 11.98
C ASP A 9 -23.81 -0.52 13.13
N GLY A 10 -22.79 -0.10 13.85
CA GLY A 10 -22.18 -0.82 14.97
C GLY A 10 -21.25 -1.97 14.60
N THR A 11 -21.13 -2.35 13.32
CA THR A 11 -20.20 -3.40 12.89
C THR A 11 -18.75 -2.99 13.19
N GLY A 12 -18.04 -3.83 13.97
CA GLY A 12 -16.68 -3.53 14.42
C GLY A 12 -16.58 -2.33 15.36
N GLY A 13 -17.70 -1.88 15.95
CA GLY A 13 -17.76 -0.71 16.84
C GLY A 13 -17.86 0.63 16.11
N PHE A 14 -17.94 0.66 14.78
CA PHE A 14 -18.02 1.89 14.00
C PHE A 14 -19.47 2.29 13.73
N PRO A 15 -19.82 3.60 13.87
CA PRO A 15 -21.16 4.09 13.60
C PRO A 15 -21.49 4.09 12.11
N GLY A 16 -22.78 4.08 11.81
CA GLY A 16 -23.36 4.29 10.49
C GLY A 16 -23.41 3.08 9.58
N ASN A 17 -24.40 3.09 8.70
CA ASN A 17 -24.51 2.14 7.62
C ASN A 17 -23.66 2.62 6.44
N LEU A 18 -22.63 1.87 6.09
CA LEU A 18 -21.78 2.16 4.94
C LEU A 18 -22.27 1.44 3.69
N LYS A 19 -22.32 2.15 2.58
CA LYS A 19 -22.46 1.58 1.24
C LYS A 19 -21.14 1.75 0.51
N ILE A 20 -20.55 0.63 0.07
CA ILE A 20 -19.21 0.57 -0.48
C ILE A 20 -19.27 -0.01 -1.89
N TRP A 21 -18.83 0.77 -2.89
CA TRP A 21 -18.63 0.31 -4.25
C TRP A 21 -17.13 0.25 -4.54
N ILE A 22 -16.71 -0.88 -5.11
CA ILE A 22 -15.34 -1.10 -5.57
C ILE A 22 -15.41 -1.39 -7.06
N SER A 23 -14.62 -0.67 -7.85
CA SER A 23 -14.53 -0.90 -9.28
C SER A 23 -13.10 -1.27 -9.67
N TYR A 24 -12.98 -2.33 -10.47
CA TYR A 24 -11.74 -2.70 -11.15
C TYR A 24 -11.95 -2.46 -12.64
N HIS A 25 -11.14 -1.60 -13.22
CA HIS A 25 -11.13 -1.29 -14.64
C HIS A 25 -9.81 -1.74 -15.25
N LEU A 26 -9.89 -2.66 -16.22
CA LEU A 26 -8.73 -3.12 -16.99
C LEU A 26 -8.74 -2.38 -18.33
N GLU A 27 -7.62 -1.74 -18.67
CA GLU A 27 -7.42 -1.04 -19.94
C GLU A 27 -6.76 -1.96 -20.99
N GLU A 28 -6.90 -1.64 -22.26
CA GLU A 28 -6.32 -2.41 -23.37
C GLU A 28 -4.79 -2.46 -23.35
N ASN A 29 -4.13 -1.45 -22.77
CA ASN A 29 -2.69 -1.36 -22.61
C ASN A 29 -2.15 -2.20 -21.43
N GLY A 30 -3.01 -2.98 -20.74
CA GLY A 30 -2.64 -3.79 -19.58
C GLY A 30 -2.63 -3.04 -18.25
N ALA A 31 -2.95 -1.74 -18.24
CA ALA A 31 -3.13 -1.02 -17.00
C ALA A 31 -4.45 -1.39 -16.32
N TYR A 32 -4.47 -1.43 -14.99
CA TYR A 32 -5.72 -1.55 -14.26
C TYR A 32 -5.85 -0.50 -13.16
N GLU A 33 -7.08 -0.11 -12.93
CA GLU A 33 -7.46 0.88 -11.95
C GLU A 33 -8.38 0.25 -10.91
N VAL A 34 -8.08 0.50 -9.64
CA VAL A 34 -8.95 0.19 -8.51
C VAL A 34 -9.51 1.50 -7.99
N SER A 35 -10.83 1.61 -7.89
CA SER A 35 -11.49 2.80 -7.36
C SER A 35 -12.54 2.44 -6.33
N TYR A 36 -12.62 3.27 -5.30
CA TYR A 36 -13.57 3.18 -4.20
C TYR A 36 -14.55 4.33 -4.25
N LYS A 37 -15.81 4.04 -3.91
CA LYS A 37 -16.82 5.04 -3.58
C LYS A 37 -17.54 4.57 -2.34
N VAL A 38 -17.61 5.44 -1.31
CA VAL A 38 -18.27 5.11 -0.03
C VAL A 38 -19.22 6.22 0.36
N THR A 39 -20.41 5.87 0.85
CA THR A 39 -21.37 6.77 1.48
C THR A 39 -21.81 6.24 2.82
N THR A 40 -22.31 7.11 3.70
CA THR A 40 -22.75 6.77 5.05
C THR A 40 -24.00 7.56 5.43
N ASP A 41 -24.77 7.05 6.39
CA ASP A 41 -25.91 7.73 7.02
C ASP A 41 -25.59 8.32 8.41
N GLN A 42 -24.35 8.08 8.93
CA GLN A 42 -23.82 8.72 10.14
C GLN A 42 -22.34 9.03 9.93
N ASP A 43 -21.80 10.03 10.64
CA ASP A 43 -20.37 10.32 10.61
C ASP A 43 -19.59 9.10 11.09
N THR A 44 -18.59 8.66 10.30
CA THR A 44 -17.85 7.42 10.56
C THR A 44 -16.45 7.46 9.95
N LEU A 45 -15.65 6.42 10.23
CA LEU A 45 -14.30 6.28 9.67
C LEU A 45 -14.32 5.45 8.39
N VAL A 46 -13.56 5.93 7.38
CA VAL A 46 -13.40 5.25 6.09
C VAL A 46 -11.94 5.37 5.64
N ASN A 47 -11.27 4.23 5.49
CA ASN A 47 -9.91 4.15 4.95
C ASN A 47 -9.69 2.82 4.20
N PRO A 48 -10.34 2.62 3.03
CA PRO A 48 -10.20 1.39 2.27
C PRO A 48 -8.86 1.36 1.52
N THR A 49 -8.28 0.18 1.41
CA THR A 49 -7.12 -0.08 0.58
C THR A 49 -7.25 -1.39 -0.20
N ASN A 50 -6.37 -1.60 -1.18
CA ASN A 50 -6.20 -2.86 -1.89
C ASN A 50 -4.89 -3.49 -1.43
N HIS A 51 -4.96 -4.71 -0.90
CA HIS A 51 -3.82 -5.44 -0.37
C HIS A 51 -3.36 -6.54 -1.35
N SER A 52 -3.28 -6.21 -2.63
CA SER A 52 -2.73 -7.13 -3.63
C SER A 52 -1.21 -7.18 -3.52
N TYR A 53 -0.67 -8.41 -3.57
CA TYR A 53 0.77 -8.63 -3.62
C TYR A 53 1.27 -8.69 -5.06
N PHE A 54 2.41 -8.07 -5.31
CA PHE A 54 3.12 -8.09 -6.58
C PHE A 54 4.43 -8.87 -6.44
N ASN A 55 4.69 -9.74 -7.43
CA ASN A 55 5.99 -10.35 -7.68
C ASN A 55 6.19 -10.38 -9.20
N LEU A 56 7.08 -9.54 -9.69
CA LEU A 56 7.28 -9.36 -11.13
C LEU A 56 8.17 -10.43 -11.76
N SER A 57 8.77 -11.34 -10.97
CA SER A 57 9.53 -12.48 -11.51
C SER A 57 8.64 -13.40 -12.36
N GLY A 58 7.34 -13.47 -12.03
CA GLY A 58 6.39 -14.41 -12.65
C GLY A 58 6.44 -15.81 -12.02
N ASP A 59 7.24 -15.98 -10.98
CA ASP A 59 7.39 -17.22 -10.21
C ASP A 59 7.23 -16.89 -8.71
N PHE A 60 6.13 -17.31 -8.10
CA PHE A 60 5.82 -17.07 -6.69
C PHE A 60 6.71 -17.85 -5.71
N THR A 61 7.57 -18.74 -6.22
CA THR A 61 8.59 -19.40 -5.38
C THR A 61 9.85 -18.56 -5.22
N GLN A 62 9.98 -17.50 -6.03
CA GLN A 62 11.10 -16.56 -5.95
C GLN A 62 10.77 -15.41 -5.00
N THR A 63 11.80 -14.93 -4.30
CA THR A 63 11.70 -13.71 -3.51
C THR A 63 11.76 -12.46 -4.38
N ILE A 64 11.31 -11.33 -3.83
CA ILE A 64 11.38 -10.01 -4.50
C ILE A 64 12.72 -9.29 -4.29
N ASP A 65 13.73 -9.94 -3.75
CA ASP A 65 15.05 -9.38 -3.40
C ASP A 65 15.70 -8.60 -4.54
N ARG A 66 15.50 -9.06 -5.78
CA ARG A 66 16.08 -8.47 -6.99
C ARG A 66 15.22 -7.40 -7.65
N HIS A 67 14.04 -7.13 -7.10
CA HIS A 67 13.22 -6.04 -7.60
C HIS A 67 13.82 -4.70 -7.19
N VAL A 68 13.84 -3.75 -8.10
CA VAL A 68 14.13 -2.35 -7.82
C VAL A 68 12.82 -1.68 -7.41
N PHE A 69 12.77 -1.10 -6.24
CA PHE A 69 11.64 -0.35 -5.73
C PHE A 69 11.97 1.14 -5.65
N GLN A 70 11.09 1.96 -6.19
CA GLN A 70 11.18 3.42 -6.11
C GLN A 70 9.83 4.00 -5.70
N LEU A 71 9.84 4.95 -4.79
CA LEU A 71 8.66 5.68 -4.34
C LEU A 71 8.97 7.16 -4.20
N ASN A 72 8.15 8.01 -4.82
CA ASN A 72 8.19 9.45 -4.60
C ASN A 72 7.55 9.76 -3.25
N THR A 73 8.36 9.89 -2.22
CA THR A 73 7.89 10.04 -0.84
C THR A 73 8.50 11.27 -0.16
N GLU A 74 7.75 11.87 0.75
CA GLU A 74 8.21 12.93 1.66
C GLU A 74 8.80 12.35 2.95
N GLY A 75 8.69 11.04 3.18
CA GLY A 75 9.25 10.36 4.34
C GLY A 75 8.46 9.11 4.74
N ILE A 76 9.08 8.30 5.57
CA ILE A 76 8.48 7.14 6.22
C ILE A 76 7.83 7.55 7.54
N TYR A 77 6.67 7.00 7.88
CA TYR A 77 6.15 7.07 9.24
C TYR A 77 6.73 5.90 10.05
N PRO A 78 7.68 6.17 10.98
CA PRO A 78 8.18 5.11 11.85
C PRO A 78 7.05 4.45 12.62
N ILE A 79 7.13 3.13 12.82
CA ILE A 79 6.13 2.38 13.58
C ILE A 79 6.67 2.01 14.95
N ALA A 80 5.78 1.96 15.94
CA ALA A 80 6.07 1.38 17.24
C ALA A 80 6.02 -0.17 17.16
N PRO A 81 6.51 -0.90 18.18
CA PRO A 81 6.49 -2.38 18.19
C PRO A 81 5.11 -3.01 18.07
N ASP A 82 4.05 -2.26 18.36
CA ASP A 82 2.64 -2.66 18.17
C ASP A 82 2.09 -2.33 16.77
N GLY A 83 2.94 -1.80 15.87
CA GLY A 83 2.57 -1.43 14.49
C GLY A 83 1.92 -0.06 14.34
N VAL A 84 1.69 0.69 15.43
CA VAL A 84 1.09 2.03 15.36
C VAL A 84 2.09 3.02 14.79
N PRO A 85 1.74 3.74 13.69
CA PRO A 85 2.65 4.69 13.07
C PRO A 85 2.80 5.99 13.87
N ALA A 86 3.97 6.62 13.75
CA ALA A 86 4.20 7.98 14.22
C ALA A 86 3.26 8.97 13.52
N LYS A 87 3.05 10.15 14.13
CA LYS A 87 2.10 11.15 13.60
C LYS A 87 2.73 12.09 12.55
N THR A 88 4.05 12.01 12.37
CA THR A 88 4.81 12.79 11.41
C THR A 88 5.80 11.90 10.68
N PRO A 89 5.97 12.09 9.36
CA PRO A 89 6.94 11.31 8.60
C PRO A 89 8.38 11.78 8.91
N ASP A 90 9.33 10.86 8.81
CA ASP A 90 10.76 11.11 8.91
C ASP A 90 11.40 10.98 7.51
N ALA A 91 11.84 12.10 6.95
CA ALA A 91 12.50 12.18 5.65
C ALA A 91 14.02 11.96 5.72
N ASN A 92 14.61 11.92 6.93
CA ASN A 92 16.07 11.96 7.09
C ASN A 92 16.71 10.55 7.10
N ARG A 93 15.91 9.48 7.17
CA ARG A 93 16.40 8.12 7.18
C ARG A 93 17.04 7.76 5.83
N ASP A 94 18.12 7.00 5.86
CA ASP A 94 18.81 6.60 4.63
C ASP A 94 17.95 5.66 3.77
N VAL A 95 17.14 4.79 4.37
CA VAL A 95 16.15 3.97 3.67
C VAL A 95 15.19 4.80 2.82
N VAL A 96 14.76 5.97 3.29
CA VAL A 96 13.90 6.90 2.53
C VAL A 96 14.62 7.42 1.29
N LYS A 97 15.89 7.81 1.43
CA LYS A 97 16.71 8.29 0.31
C LYS A 97 16.97 7.18 -0.71
N HIS A 98 17.24 5.96 -0.25
CA HIS A 98 17.46 4.82 -1.11
C HIS A 98 16.20 4.46 -1.89
N ILE A 99 15.04 4.40 -1.24
CA ILE A 99 13.75 4.17 -1.89
C ILE A 99 13.43 5.29 -2.88
N TYR A 100 13.64 6.54 -2.53
CA TYR A 100 13.40 7.68 -3.43
C TYR A 100 14.25 7.61 -4.71
N ASN A 101 15.49 7.18 -4.61
CA ASN A 101 16.42 7.04 -5.74
C ASN A 101 16.24 5.74 -6.53
N GLY A 102 15.49 4.79 -6.02
CA GLY A 102 15.35 3.44 -6.56
C GLY A 102 16.46 2.50 -6.09
N ALA A 103 16.11 1.56 -5.22
CA ALA A 103 17.04 0.58 -4.66
C ALA A 103 16.55 -0.85 -4.86
N LEU A 104 17.47 -1.81 -4.88
CA LEU A 104 17.14 -3.22 -4.79
C LEU A 104 16.53 -3.51 -3.42
N LEU A 105 15.44 -4.27 -3.38
CA LEU A 105 14.78 -4.61 -2.11
C LEU A 105 15.70 -5.35 -1.17
N LYS A 106 16.59 -6.23 -1.67
CA LYS A 106 17.60 -6.91 -0.83
C LYS A 106 18.52 -5.94 -0.10
N ASP A 107 18.87 -4.81 -0.74
CA ASP A 107 19.75 -3.81 -0.13
C ASP A 107 19.00 -3.02 0.95
N ILE A 108 17.71 -2.75 0.72
CA ILE A 108 16.80 -2.18 1.75
C ILE A 108 16.68 -3.14 2.94
N PHE A 109 16.47 -4.45 2.70
CA PHE A 109 16.33 -5.44 3.78
C PHE A 109 17.61 -5.60 4.62
N ALA A 110 18.77 -5.31 4.03
CA ALA A 110 20.08 -5.40 4.68
C ALA A 110 20.47 -4.13 5.46
N GLU A 111 19.65 -3.07 5.43
CA GLU A 111 19.98 -1.83 6.14
C GLU A 111 19.97 -2.02 7.67
N GLU A 112 20.93 -1.38 8.33
CA GLU A 112 21.01 -1.31 9.81
C GLU A 112 20.05 -0.26 10.40
N ASP A 113 18.93 0.01 9.71
CA ASP A 113 17.86 0.90 10.20
C ASP A 113 16.96 0.13 11.17
N GLU A 114 16.71 0.71 12.36
CA GLU A 114 15.90 0.10 13.41
C GLU A 114 14.48 -0.26 12.95
N GLN A 115 13.90 0.51 12.01
CA GLN A 115 12.56 0.27 11.50
C GLN A 115 12.54 -0.94 10.55
N ILE A 116 13.58 -1.10 9.73
CA ILE A 116 13.74 -2.27 8.87
C ILE A 116 13.95 -3.53 9.72
N GLN A 117 14.80 -3.44 10.76
CA GLN A 117 15.06 -4.56 11.67
C GLN A 117 13.84 -4.96 12.49
N LEU A 118 13.01 -3.99 12.89
CA LEU A 118 11.79 -4.22 13.68
C LEU A 118 10.83 -5.22 13.04
N VAL A 119 10.67 -5.14 11.71
CA VAL A 119 9.72 -5.96 10.94
C VAL A 119 10.40 -6.86 9.91
N SER A 120 11.73 -6.93 9.88
CA SER A 120 12.53 -7.71 8.93
C SER A 120 12.22 -7.35 7.46
N GLY A 121 12.11 -6.06 7.15
CA GLY A 121 11.76 -5.54 5.83
C GLY A 121 10.95 -4.25 5.89
N LEU A 122 9.99 -4.08 4.99
CA LEU A 122 9.06 -2.96 5.02
C LEU A 122 7.68 -3.42 5.52
N ASP A 123 7.10 -2.65 6.43
CA ASP A 123 5.69 -2.68 6.86
C ASP A 123 5.31 -1.28 7.34
N HIS A 124 5.52 -0.30 6.47
CA HIS A 124 5.53 1.10 6.87
C HIS A 124 4.68 1.96 5.96
N PRO A 125 3.97 2.95 6.53
CA PRO A 125 3.38 4.03 5.77
C PRO A 125 4.44 5.01 5.26
N PHE A 126 4.29 5.43 3.99
CA PHE A 126 5.11 6.45 3.34
C PHE A 126 4.23 7.62 2.92
N ALA A 127 4.58 8.84 3.37
CA ALA A 127 3.89 10.05 2.97
C ALA A 127 4.15 10.36 1.50
N LEU A 128 3.11 10.68 0.75
CA LEU A 128 3.22 11.08 -0.66
C LEU A 128 3.07 12.59 -0.81
N PRO A 129 3.83 13.24 -1.70
CA PRO A 129 3.67 14.66 -1.99
C PRO A 129 2.29 14.93 -2.60
N ALA A 130 1.69 16.06 -2.24
CA ALA A 130 0.41 16.46 -2.79
C ALA A 130 0.49 16.72 -4.30
N GLY A 131 -0.52 16.27 -5.06
CA GLY A 131 -0.64 16.53 -6.51
C GLY A 131 0.37 15.76 -7.38
N HIS A 132 0.92 14.66 -6.90
CA HIS A 132 1.86 13.85 -7.66
C HIS A 132 1.17 13.08 -8.81
N ASP A 133 1.76 13.15 -10.01
CA ASP A 133 1.29 12.42 -11.19
C ASP A 133 1.76 10.97 -11.25
N ASN A 134 2.82 10.64 -10.50
CA ASN A 134 3.43 9.31 -10.44
C ASN A 134 3.93 9.04 -9.02
N ALA A 135 3.40 8.00 -8.38
CA ALA A 135 3.82 7.65 -7.02
C ALA A 135 5.14 6.87 -7.00
N GLY A 136 5.39 6.00 -8.00
CA GLY A 136 6.63 5.23 -8.05
C GLY A 136 6.57 4.06 -9.03
N PHE A 137 7.55 3.15 -8.88
CA PHE A 137 7.62 1.94 -9.68
C PHE A 137 8.24 0.76 -8.92
N LEU A 138 7.89 -0.43 -9.40
CA LEU A 138 8.58 -1.68 -9.09
C LEU A 138 9.11 -2.27 -10.41
N TYR A 139 10.35 -2.79 -10.43
CA TYR A 139 10.99 -3.33 -11.62
C TYR A 139 11.76 -4.61 -11.30
N ASP A 140 11.53 -5.68 -12.05
CA ASP A 140 12.35 -6.88 -12.01
C ASP A 140 13.26 -6.96 -13.25
N GLN A 141 14.56 -6.87 -13.03
CA GLN A 141 15.55 -6.84 -14.09
C GLN A 141 15.61 -8.15 -14.88
N ASN A 142 15.27 -9.28 -14.26
CA ASN A 142 15.38 -10.59 -14.90
C ASN A 142 14.23 -10.84 -15.88
N SER A 143 13.02 -10.48 -15.50
CA SER A 143 11.82 -10.66 -16.34
C SER A 143 11.58 -9.49 -17.29
N GLY A 144 12.20 -8.33 -17.06
CA GLY A 144 11.95 -7.08 -17.77
C GLY A 144 10.59 -6.45 -17.42
N ARG A 145 9.83 -7.00 -16.44
CA ARG A 145 8.54 -6.45 -16.05
C ARG A 145 8.72 -5.22 -15.18
N PHE A 146 7.92 -4.21 -15.51
CA PHE A 146 7.94 -2.90 -14.87
C PHE A 146 6.52 -2.53 -14.48
N LEU A 147 6.28 -2.25 -13.22
CA LEU A 147 5.00 -1.81 -12.68
C LEU A 147 5.09 -0.34 -12.26
N LEU A 148 4.40 0.51 -12.99
CA LEU A 148 4.18 1.91 -12.60
C LEU A 148 2.91 1.99 -11.75
N PHE A 149 2.91 2.82 -10.71
CA PHE A 149 1.71 3.03 -9.91
C PHE A 149 1.48 4.51 -9.59
N LYS A 150 0.19 4.86 -9.61
CA LYS A 150 -0.32 6.21 -9.32
C LYS A 150 -1.50 6.11 -8.37
N THR A 151 -1.66 7.08 -7.48
CA THR A 151 -2.78 7.11 -6.56
C THR A 151 -3.21 8.54 -6.22
N GLU A 152 -4.46 8.71 -5.81
CA GLU A 152 -4.98 9.95 -5.21
C GLU A 152 -4.84 9.94 -3.67
N ALA A 153 -4.43 8.80 -3.10
CA ALA A 153 -4.26 8.66 -1.66
C ALA A 153 -3.01 9.43 -1.17
N PRO A 154 -3.02 9.96 0.05
CA PRO A 154 -1.90 10.71 0.61
C PRO A 154 -0.73 9.83 1.09
N CYS A 155 -0.92 8.52 1.11
CA CYS A 155 0.04 7.57 1.68
C CYS A 155 0.01 6.25 0.93
N PHE A 156 1.16 5.57 0.86
CA PHE A 156 1.27 4.13 0.61
C PHE A 156 1.76 3.44 1.87
N VAL A 157 1.04 2.40 2.33
CA VAL A 157 1.64 1.40 3.21
C VAL A 157 2.32 0.38 2.30
N VAL A 158 3.61 0.16 2.54
CA VAL A 158 4.42 -0.79 1.78
C VAL A 158 4.76 -1.95 2.70
N TYR A 159 4.30 -3.15 2.30
CA TYR A 159 4.55 -4.38 3.04
C TYR A 159 5.25 -5.42 2.16
N THR A 160 6.35 -5.97 2.64
CA THR A 160 7.22 -6.87 1.85
C THR A 160 7.11 -8.34 2.26
N ALA A 161 5.92 -8.79 2.68
CA ALA A 161 5.65 -10.18 3.06
C ALA A 161 6.66 -10.73 4.08
N ASN A 162 6.87 -9.95 5.16
CA ASN A 162 7.91 -10.23 6.16
C ASN A 162 7.57 -11.41 7.08
N PHE A 163 6.27 -11.63 7.33
CA PHE A 163 5.77 -12.67 8.24
C PHE A 163 5.22 -13.82 7.42
N VAL A 164 5.85 -14.98 7.56
CA VAL A 164 5.50 -16.18 6.80
C VAL A 164 4.50 -17.01 7.57
N ASP A 165 3.44 -17.42 6.88
CA ASP A 165 2.58 -18.53 7.29
C ASP A 165 2.77 -19.67 6.28
N GLU A 166 3.57 -20.68 6.62
CA GLU A 166 3.86 -21.83 5.77
C GLU A 166 2.61 -22.67 5.43
N SER A 167 1.50 -22.46 6.16
CA SER A 167 0.21 -23.07 5.84
C SER A 167 -0.47 -22.44 4.62
N VAL A 168 -0.05 -21.22 4.25
CA VAL A 168 -0.56 -20.54 3.06
C VAL A 168 0.15 -21.07 1.82
N ILE A 169 -0.62 -21.65 0.91
CA ILE A 169 -0.13 -22.21 -0.34
C ILE A 169 -0.42 -21.24 -1.48
N ILE A 170 0.62 -20.76 -2.17
CA ILE A 170 0.53 -19.87 -3.32
C ILE A 170 1.13 -20.57 -4.53
N GLY A 171 0.34 -20.74 -5.61
CA GLY A 171 0.81 -21.44 -6.80
C GLY A 171 1.25 -22.89 -6.57
N GLY A 172 0.72 -23.55 -5.53
CA GLY A 172 1.06 -24.94 -5.19
C GLY A 172 2.31 -25.09 -4.31
N GLN A 173 2.89 -23.98 -3.84
CA GLN A 173 4.06 -23.97 -2.95
C GLN A 173 3.75 -23.22 -1.65
N PRO A 174 4.38 -23.57 -0.52
CA PRO A 174 4.29 -22.79 0.72
C PRO A 174 4.78 -21.34 0.48
N MET A 175 4.12 -20.39 1.15
CA MET A 175 4.56 -19.01 1.19
C MET A 175 5.97 -18.92 1.79
N VAL A 176 6.84 -18.13 1.18
CA VAL A 176 8.17 -17.81 1.72
C VAL A 176 8.26 -16.32 2.05
N GLN A 177 9.15 -15.98 2.99
CA GLN A 177 9.40 -14.58 3.33
C GLN A 177 9.85 -13.80 2.08
N HIS A 178 9.37 -12.56 1.95
CA HIS A 178 9.68 -11.68 0.84
C HIS A 178 9.31 -12.24 -0.55
N ASN A 179 8.27 -13.04 -0.64
CA ASN A 179 7.79 -13.53 -1.95
C ASN A 179 6.83 -12.57 -2.66
N GLY A 180 6.54 -11.41 -2.08
CA GLY A 180 5.70 -10.38 -2.67
C GLY A 180 5.77 -9.06 -1.94
N ILE A 181 5.35 -8.00 -2.62
CA ILE A 181 5.21 -6.65 -2.06
C ILE A 181 3.76 -6.18 -2.21
N ALA A 182 3.14 -5.72 -1.14
CA ALA A 182 1.87 -5.02 -1.17
C ALA A 182 2.11 -3.51 -1.20
N LEU A 183 1.33 -2.82 -2.03
CA LEU A 183 1.35 -1.38 -2.23
C LEU A 183 -0.05 -0.84 -1.92
N GLU A 184 -0.26 -0.44 -0.68
CA GLU A 184 -1.56 -0.13 -0.14
C GLU A 184 -1.81 1.37 -0.11
N ALA A 185 -2.48 1.88 -1.15
CA ALA A 185 -2.84 3.28 -1.25
C ALA A 185 -4.00 3.62 -0.30
N GLN A 186 -3.75 4.48 0.69
CA GLN A 186 -4.73 4.84 1.72
C GLN A 186 -4.34 6.14 2.45
N ALA A 187 -5.15 6.61 3.38
CA ALA A 187 -4.72 7.57 4.38
C ALA A 187 -3.83 6.90 5.43
N LEU A 188 -3.09 7.68 6.21
CA LEU A 188 -2.26 7.13 7.28
C LEU A 188 -3.09 6.21 8.20
N PRO A 189 -2.66 4.97 8.48
CA PRO A 189 -3.26 4.17 9.54
C PRO A 189 -3.25 4.94 10.86
N ASP A 190 -4.30 4.77 11.67
CA ASP A 190 -4.48 5.52 12.93
C ASP A 190 -4.56 7.07 12.78
N ALA A 191 -4.83 7.57 11.56
CA ALA A 191 -4.96 9.01 11.32
C ALA A 191 -5.96 9.70 12.23
N ILE A 192 -6.97 8.97 12.73
CA ILE A 192 -7.99 9.51 13.64
C ILE A 192 -7.39 10.12 14.92
N HIS A 193 -6.24 9.62 15.38
CA HIS A 193 -5.53 10.11 16.56
C HIS A 193 -4.42 11.12 16.22
N SER A 194 -4.46 11.72 15.01
CA SER A 194 -3.47 12.69 14.52
C SER A 194 -4.12 13.97 14.00
N ASN A 195 -3.30 14.90 13.53
CA ASN A 195 -3.76 16.08 12.81
C ASN A 195 -4.31 15.77 11.40
N LEU A 196 -4.17 14.52 10.94
CA LEU A 196 -4.68 14.01 9.65
C LEU A 196 -6.07 13.35 9.76
N LYS A 197 -6.72 13.42 10.91
CA LYS A 197 -8.01 12.77 11.19
C LYS A 197 -9.11 13.06 10.16
N ASP A 198 -9.11 14.26 9.58
CA ASP A 198 -10.10 14.66 8.58
C ASP A 198 -9.97 13.87 7.25
N GLN A 199 -8.84 13.19 7.02
CA GLN A 199 -8.65 12.31 5.86
C GLN A 199 -9.43 11.00 5.96
N VAL A 200 -9.82 10.59 7.17
CA VAL A 200 -10.49 9.31 7.42
C VAL A 200 -11.92 9.46 7.94
N ILE A 201 -12.36 10.67 8.28
CA ILE A 201 -13.74 10.95 8.72
C ILE A 201 -14.62 11.20 7.50
N LEU A 202 -15.60 10.32 7.28
CA LEU A 202 -16.66 10.53 6.29
C LEU A 202 -17.90 11.06 6.98
N LYS A 203 -18.32 12.28 6.64
CA LYS A 203 -19.52 12.91 7.20
C LYS A 203 -20.76 12.57 6.40
N VAL A 204 -21.92 12.58 7.09
CA VAL A 204 -23.24 12.43 6.44
C VAL A 204 -23.37 13.41 5.26
N GLY A 205 -23.86 12.90 4.14
CA GLY A 205 -24.06 13.68 2.92
C GLY A 205 -22.80 13.85 2.06
N GLN A 206 -21.63 13.45 2.55
CA GLN A 206 -20.41 13.39 1.76
C GLN A 206 -20.26 12.02 1.07
N THR A 207 -19.46 11.99 0.04
CA THR A 207 -19.03 10.77 -0.63
C THR A 207 -17.50 10.70 -0.60
N PHE A 208 -16.97 9.62 -0.03
CA PHE A 208 -15.55 9.31 -0.15
C PHE A 208 -15.29 8.69 -1.54
N THR A 209 -14.23 9.12 -2.18
CA THR A 209 -13.69 8.50 -3.40
C THR A 209 -12.19 8.38 -3.30
N SER A 210 -11.64 7.31 -3.85
CA SER A 210 -10.19 7.11 -4.00
C SER A 210 -9.93 6.25 -5.23
N LYS A 211 -8.78 6.47 -5.87
CA LYS A 211 -8.40 5.79 -7.08
C LYS A 211 -6.91 5.49 -7.08
N THR A 212 -6.57 4.25 -7.48
CA THR A 212 -5.19 3.82 -7.67
C THR A 212 -5.08 3.10 -9.00
N ARG A 213 -4.08 3.47 -9.81
CA ARG A 213 -3.80 2.89 -11.12
C ARG A 213 -2.44 2.20 -11.10
N TYR A 214 -2.43 1.00 -11.64
CA TYR A 214 -1.24 0.18 -11.84
C TYR A 214 -1.08 -0.08 -13.34
N GLU A 215 0.10 0.16 -13.87
CA GLU A 215 0.42 -0.04 -15.28
C GLU A 215 1.62 -0.99 -15.41
N LEU A 216 1.36 -2.17 -15.96
CA LEU A 216 2.39 -3.18 -16.19
C LEU A 216 2.94 -3.04 -17.61
N VAL A 217 4.26 -2.86 -17.70
CA VAL A 217 4.99 -2.76 -18.97
C VAL A 217 6.11 -3.81 -18.96
N VAL A 218 6.46 -4.35 -20.13
CA VAL A 218 7.65 -5.20 -20.33
C VAL A 218 8.63 -4.42 -21.18
N LYS A 219 9.87 -4.28 -20.69
CA LYS A 219 10.97 -3.58 -21.37
C LYS A 219 12.00 -4.54 -21.92
#